data_0f278fa176311b0f4c0fb4d1498cd299
#
_entry.id   0f278fa176311b0f4c0fb4d1498cd299
#
_cell.length_a   1.000
_cell.length_b   1.000
_cell.length_c   1.000
_cell.angle_alpha   90.00
_cell.angle_beta   90.00
_cell.angle_gamma   90.00
#
_symmetry.space_group_name_H-M   'P 1'
#
loop_
_entity.id
_entity.type
_entity.pdbx_description
1 polymer ?
#
loop_
_entity_poly.entity_id
_entity_poly.type
_entity_poly.pdbx_seq_one_letter_code
_entity_poly.pdbx_strand_id
1 'polypeptide(L)'
;MSNHGRVGGRKLGAVGRRRFLALASGTTAALTVPAVALPGSAAEPVSGAGLALAFRHQASAIAIGRRYLGHFPNDPHHEVLAESRRLAGETDPAVARSALRARVKQDFERGDTVTLDGWILSRSECRACAALALTAGAADRGSGR
;
A
#
# COMPACT_ATOMS: atom_id res chain seq x y z
N MET A 1 31.35 38.67 34.18
CA MET A 1 31.60 39.07 32.77
C MET A 1 30.52 38.45 31.94
N SER A 2 29.58 39.29 31.50
CA SER A 2 28.37 38.91 30.77
C SER A 2 28.70 38.76 29.28
N ASN A 3 28.14 37.75 28.63
CA ASN A 3 28.03 37.81 27.18
C ASN A 3 26.67 37.26 26.69
N HIS A 4 25.85 38.20 26.26
CA HIS A 4 24.55 37.98 25.64
C HIS A 4 24.75 37.64 24.17
N GLY A 5 24.43 36.44 23.75
CA GLY A 5 24.37 35.97 22.34
C GLY A 5 22.94 36.00 21.82
N ARG A 6 22.70 36.93 20.97
CA ARG A 6 21.44 37.36 20.31
C ARG A 6 20.83 36.27 19.44
N VAL A 7 19.57 35.92 19.70
CA VAL A 7 18.75 35.02 18.88
C VAL A 7 18.26 35.76 17.63
N GLY A 8 18.69 35.32 16.47
CA GLY A 8 18.24 35.81 15.16
C GLY A 8 16.96 35.08 14.69
N GLY A 9 15.83 35.76 14.77
CA GLY A 9 14.57 35.29 14.21
C GLY A 9 14.60 35.25 12.67
N ARG A 10 14.33 34.10 12.07
CA ARG A 10 14.06 33.99 10.64
C ARG A 10 12.56 34.11 10.39
N LYS A 11 12.21 35.15 9.64
CA LYS A 11 10.88 35.45 9.16
C LYS A 11 10.41 34.39 8.16
N LEU A 12 9.24 33.80 8.42
CA LEU A 12 8.50 32.99 7.48
C LEU A 12 7.93 33.87 6.38
N GLY A 13 8.41 33.67 5.16
CA GLY A 13 7.88 34.33 3.97
C GLY A 13 6.52 33.75 3.58
N ALA A 14 5.51 34.63 3.58
CA ALA A 14 4.18 34.33 3.05
C ALA A 14 4.24 34.17 1.54
N VAL A 15 3.95 32.98 1.01
CA VAL A 15 3.78 32.73 -0.41
C VAL A 15 2.38 33.14 -0.82
N GLY A 16 2.31 34.20 -1.64
CA GLY A 16 1.09 34.80 -2.10
C GLY A 16 0.24 33.92 -3.01
N ARG A 17 -1.03 33.87 -2.70
CA ARG A 17 -2.08 33.31 -3.56
C ARG A 17 -2.28 34.26 -4.77
N ARG A 18 -1.81 33.86 -5.92
CA ARG A 18 -2.15 34.54 -7.18
C ARG A 18 -3.46 33.99 -7.70
N ARG A 19 -4.51 34.79 -7.57
CA ARG A 19 -5.78 34.61 -8.27
C ARG A 19 -5.55 34.91 -9.76
N PHE A 20 -5.76 33.94 -10.62
CA PHE A 20 -5.96 34.16 -12.03
C PHE A 20 -7.46 34.09 -12.33
N LEU A 21 -8.07 35.26 -12.38
CA LEU A 21 -9.35 35.50 -13.06
C LEU A 21 -9.02 35.83 -14.51
N ALA A 22 -9.29 34.92 -15.44
CA ALA A 22 -9.39 35.27 -16.85
C ALA A 22 -10.80 34.96 -17.31
N LEU A 23 -11.59 36.04 -17.50
CA LEU A 23 -12.81 36.04 -18.30
C LEU A 23 -12.39 35.87 -19.77
N ALA A 24 -12.93 34.91 -20.46
CA ALA A 24 -13.01 34.90 -21.91
C ALA A 24 -14.37 34.32 -22.29
N SER A 25 -15.23 35.25 -22.75
CA SER A 25 -16.46 34.95 -23.47
C SER A 25 -16.13 34.44 -24.87
N GLY A 26 -16.84 33.46 -25.38
CA GLY A 26 -16.81 33.24 -26.81
C GLY A 26 -17.18 31.81 -27.25
N THR A 27 -18.37 31.72 -27.86
CA THR A 27 -18.75 30.84 -28.96
C THR A 27 -18.98 29.34 -28.65
N THR A 28 -20.25 28.99 -28.55
CA THR A 28 -20.79 27.62 -28.65
C THR A 28 -20.51 27.04 -30.03
N ALA A 29 -19.49 26.16 -30.10
CA ALA A 29 -19.37 25.18 -31.17
C ALA A 29 -19.68 23.83 -30.54
N ALA A 30 -20.78 23.22 -30.95
CA ALA A 30 -21.13 21.85 -30.58
C ALA A 30 -20.11 20.89 -31.23
N LEU A 31 -19.02 20.63 -30.54
CA LEU A 31 -18.13 19.54 -30.86
C LEU A 31 -18.69 18.29 -30.16
N THR A 32 -19.29 17.41 -30.95
CA THR A 32 -19.53 16.03 -30.56
C THR A 32 -18.18 15.38 -30.30
N VAL A 33 -17.76 15.39 -29.03
CA VAL A 33 -16.62 14.63 -28.57
C VAL A 33 -17.04 13.18 -28.60
N PRO A 34 -16.41 12.29 -29.41
CA PRO A 34 -16.64 10.87 -29.26
C PRO A 34 -16.23 10.51 -27.83
N ALA A 35 -17.14 9.90 -27.09
CA ALA A 35 -16.84 9.35 -25.79
C ALA A 35 -15.75 8.29 -26.00
N VAL A 36 -14.51 8.69 -25.80
CA VAL A 36 -13.41 7.75 -25.61
C VAL A 36 -13.75 7.05 -24.31
N ALA A 37 -14.31 5.85 -24.42
CA ALA A 37 -14.44 4.95 -23.30
C ALA A 37 -13.00 4.75 -22.76
N LEU A 38 -12.71 5.43 -21.65
CA LEU A 38 -11.53 5.10 -20.88
C LEU A 38 -11.67 3.62 -20.54
N PRO A 39 -10.71 2.77 -20.90
CA PRO A 39 -10.73 1.40 -20.44
C PRO A 39 -10.81 1.50 -18.93
N GLY A 40 -11.96 1.13 -18.37
CA GLY A 40 -12.12 0.97 -16.94
C GLY A 40 -10.98 0.06 -16.53
N SER A 41 -10.09 0.56 -15.68
CA SER A 41 -9.08 -0.24 -15.03
C SER A 41 -9.85 -1.22 -14.13
N ALA A 42 -10.31 -2.31 -14.75
CA ALA A 42 -10.72 -3.48 -14.03
C ALA A 42 -9.47 -3.85 -13.23
N ALA A 43 -9.53 -3.64 -11.91
CA ALA A 43 -8.45 -4.06 -11.04
C ALA A 43 -8.27 -5.56 -11.31
N GLU A 44 -7.22 -5.91 -12.04
CA GLU A 44 -6.85 -7.30 -12.32
C GLU A 44 -6.89 -8.03 -10.97
N PRO A 45 -7.59 -9.15 -10.89
CA PRO A 45 -7.63 -9.93 -9.67
C PRO A 45 -6.18 -10.27 -9.33
N VAL A 46 -5.69 -9.76 -8.20
CA VAL A 46 -4.32 -10.02 -7.76
C VAL A 46 -4.21 -11.53 -7.58
N SER A 47 -3.50 -12.18 -8.50
CA SER A 47 -3.25 -13.61 -8.40
C SER A 47 -2.46 -13.87 -7.11
N GLY A 48 -3.09 -14.51 -6.14
CA GLY A 48 -2.44 -14.88 -4.88
C GLY A 48 -1.34 -15.93 -5.03
N ALA A 49 -1.13 -16.46 -6.24
CA ALA A 49 -0.22 -17.57 -6.49
C ALA A 49 1.24 -17.22 -6.11
N GLY A 50 1.78 -16.12 -6.65
CA GLY A 50 3.15 -15.68 -6.33
C GLY A 50 3.32 -15.33 -4.86
N LEU A 51 2.30 -14.69 -4.27
CA LEU A 51 2.29 -14.38 -2.84
C LEU A 51 2.30 -15.65 -1.98
N ALA A 52 1.52 -16.67 -2.34
CA ALA A 52 1.47 -17.95 -1.64
C ALA A 52 2.83 -18.65 -1.65
N LEU A 53 3.61 -18.52 -2.74
CA LEU A 53 4.95 -19.09 -2.86
C LEU A 53 5.97 -18.46 -1.88
N ALA A 54 5.74 -17.23 -1.43
CA ALA A 54 6.61 -16.58 -0.45
C ALA A 54 6.55 -17.25 0.94
N PHE A 55 5.49 -18.02 1.23
CA PHE A 55 5.28 -18.64 2.52
C PHE A 55 5.41 -20.18 2.46
N ARG A 56 6.22 -20.75 3.36
CA ARG A 56 6.30 -22.21 3.52
C ARG A 56 5.07 -22.79 4.20
N HIS A 57 4.50 -22.03 5.15
CA HIS A 57 3.34 -22.43 5.97
C HIS A 57 2.19 -21.44 5.75
N GLN A 58 1.47 -21.63 4.64
CA GLN A 58 0.40 -20.73 4.23
C GLN A 58 -0.71 -20.61 5.28
N ALA A 59 -1.10 -21.70 5.93
CA ALA A 59 -2.13 -21.67 6.98
C ALA A 59 -1.74 -20.74 8.14
N SER A 60 -0.46 -20.76 8.56
CA SER A 60 0.04 -19.86 9.60
C SER A 60 0.06 -18.41 9.12
N ALA A 61 0.48 -18.17 7.87
CA ALA A 61 0.48 -16.84 7.29
C ALA A 61 -0.94 -16.27 7.20
N ILE A 62 -1.92 -17.07 6.77
CA ILE A 62 -3.34 -16.69 6.74
C ILE A 62 -3.85 -16.34 8.15
N ALA A 63 -3.49 -17.14 9.16
CA ALA A 63 -3.90 -16.88 10.54
C ALA A 63 -3.31 -15.55 11.06
N ILE A 64 -2.03 -15.28 10.81
CA ILE A 64 -1.37 -14.00 11.13
C ILE A 64 -2.07 -12.86 10.38
N GLY A 65 -2.34 -13.03 9.10
CA GLY A 65 -3.01 -12.02 8.28
C GLY A 65 -4.40 -11.64 8.78
N ARG A 66 -5.21 -12.62 9.18
CA ARG A 66 -6.53 -12.38 9.77
C ARG A 66 -6.44 -11.60 11.08
N ARG A 67 -5.48 -11.92 11.94
CA ARG A 67 -5.23 -11.19 13.18
C ARG A 67 -4.79 -9.76 12.91
N TYR A 68 -3.86 -9.57 11.96
CA TYR A 68 -3.42 -8.25 11.55
C TYR A 68 -4.57 -7.37 11.08
N LEU A 69 -5.44 -7.87 10.21
CA LEU A 69 -6.62 -7.15 9.74
C LEU A 69 -7.59 -6.78 10.87
N GLY A 70 -7.71 -7.63 11.89
CA GLY A 70 -8.53 -7.34 13.07
C GLY A 70 -7.93 -6.27 13.98
N HIS A 71 -6.59 -6.23 14.14
CA HIS A 71 -5.92 -5.25 14.99
C HIS A 71 -5.70 -3.89 14.28
N PHE A 72 -5.57 -3.90 12.96
CA PHE A 72 -5.28 -2.73 12.14
C PHE A 72 -6.36 -2.51 11.05
N PRO A 73 -7.63 -2.30 11.42
CA PRO A 73 -8.72 -2.16 10.46
C PRO A 73 -8.58 -0.91 9.59
N ASN A 74 -7.80 0.08 10.05
CA ASN A 74 -7.54 1.33 9.34
C ASN A 74 -6.29 1.27 8.45
N ASP A 75 -5.55 0.14 8.43
CA ASP A 75 -4.44 0.01 7.47
C ASP A 75 -5.04 -0.06 6.05
N PRO A 76 -4.65 0.88 5.15
CA PRO A 76 -5.32 0.99 3.86
C PRO A 76 -5.22 -0.31 3.06
N HIS A 77 -6.34 -0.85 2.61
CA HIS A 77 -6.38 -2.08 1.81
C HIS A 77 -5.47 -2.01 0.57
N HIS A 78 -5.31 -0.82 -0.03
CA HIS A 78 -4.42 -0.65 -1.17
C HIS A 78 -2.95 -0.88 -0.82
N GLU A 79 -2.52 -0.55 0.41
CA GLU A 79 -1.17 -0.82 0.90
C GLU A 79 -0.95 -2.31 1.15
N VAL A 80 -1.96 -2.98 1.74
CA VAL A 80 -1.95 -4.44 1.91
C VAL A 80 -1.85 -5.14 0.55
N LEU A 81 -2.66 -4.72 -0.42
CA LEU A 81 -2.65 -5.29 -1.77
C LEU A 81 -1.40 -4.89 -2.59
N ALA A 82 -0.78 -3.74 -2.31
CA ALA A 82 0.45 -3.35 -2.96
C ALA A 82 1.59 -4.34 -2.68
N GLU A 83 1.67 -4.87 -1.45
CA GLU A 83 2.66 -5.90 -1.11
C GLU A 83 2.42 -7.20 -1.89
N SER A 84 1.17 -7.61 -2.05
CA SER A 84 0.84 -8.79 -2.86
C SER A 84 1.16 -8.61 -4.34
N ARG A 85 0.95 -7.42 -4.92
CA ARG A 85 1.28 -7.13 -6.32
C ARG A 85 2.77 -7.22 -6.60
N ARG A 86 3.63 -6.83 -5.65
CA ARG A 86 5.09 -6.93 -5.79
C ARG A 86 5.56 -8.38 -5.93
N LEU A 87 4.84 -9.32 -5.30
CA LEU A 87 5.15 -10.74 -5.33
C LEU A 87 4.31 -11.53 -6.36
N ALA A 88 3.26 -10.92 -6.91
CA ALA A 88 2.31 -11.62 -7.79
C ALA A 88 2.93 -12.15 -9.09
N GLY A 89 3.95 -11.46 -9.60
CA GLY A 89 4.66 -11.85 -10.82
C GLY A 89 5.71 -12.96 -10.63
N GLU A 90 6.01 -13.30 -9.38
CA GLU A 90 7.03 -14.31 -9.08
C GLU A 90 6.47 -15.71 -9.24
N THR A 91 7.15 -16.51 -10.04
CA THR A 91 6.83 -17.92 -10.25
C THR A 91 7.80 -18.84 -9.51
N ASP A 92 8.98 -18.35 -9.13
CA ASP A 92 9.98 -19.07 -8.37
C ASP A 92 9.79 -18.84 -6.86
N PRO A 93 9.48 -19.89 -6.09
CA PRO A 93 9.35 -19.80 -4.64
C PRO A 93 10.61 -19.27 -3.91
N ALA A 94 11.80 -19.50 -4.45
CA ALA A 94 13.04 -19.02 -3.83
C ALA A 94 13.18 -17.50 -4.00
N VAL A 95 12.84 -16.98 -5.18
CA VAL A 95 12.85 -15.56 -5.50
C VAL A 95 11.79 -14.83 -4.66
N ALA A 96 10.55 -15.32 -4.63
CA ALA A 96 9.48 -14.74 -3.83
C ALA A 96 9.85 -14.64 -2.33
N ARG A 97 10.42 -15.72 -1.77
CA ARG A 97 10.88 -15.71 -0.37
C ARG A 97 12.05 -14.78 -0.13
N SER A 98 12.99 -14.68 -1.07
CA SER A 98 14.12 -13.78 -0.97
C SER A 98 13.69 -12.33 -1.00
N ALA A 99 12.76 -11.97 -1.90
CA ALA A 99 12.19 -10.64 -1.99
C ALA A 99 11.48 -10.23 -0.69
N LEU A 100 10.64 -11.11 -0.15
CA LEU A 100 9.96 -10.85 1.14
C LEU A 100 10.97 -10.67 2.28
N ARG A 101 12.00 -11.53 2.38
CA ARG A 101 13.02 -11.42 3.43
C ARG A 101 13.80 -10.11 3.35
N ALA A 102 14.13 -9.64 2.15
CA ALA A 102 14.81 -8.37 1.97
C ALA A 102 13.94 -7.20 2.51
N ARG A 103 12.64 -7.24 2.25
CA ARG A 103 11.68 -6.25 2.79
C ARG A 103 11.59 -6.31 4.30
N VAL A 104 11.44 -7.52 4.87
CA VAL A 104 11.41 -7.74 6.32
C VAL A 104 12.64 -7.15 6.99
N LYS A 105 13.85 -7.43 6.45
CA LYS A 105 15.10 -6.86 6.95
C LYS A 105 15.06 -5.32 6.92
N GLN A 106 14.63 -4.73 5.81
CA GLN A 106 14.53 -3.29 5.64
C GLN A 106 13.57 -2.64 6.64
N ASP A 107 12.42 -3.29 6.91
CA ASP A 107 11.46 -2.81 7.89
C ASP A 107 12.06 -2.78 9.30
N PHE A 108 12.77 -3.84 9.71
CA PHE A 108 13.46 -3.85 11.00
C PHE A 108 14.55 -2.77 11.09
N GLU A 109 15.30 -2.53 10.02
CA GLU A 109 16.31 -1.47 9.96
C GLU A 109 15.69 -0.06 10.11
N ARG A 110 14.46 0.12 9.65
CA ARG A 110 13.72 1.41 9.71
C ARG A 110 12.83 1.55 10.93
N GLY A 111 12.66 0.48 11.71
CA GLY A 111 11.71 0.43 12.82
C GLY A 111 10.25 0.36 12.35
N ASP A 112 10.00 0.00 11.08
CA ASP A 112 8.65 -0.19 10.54
C ASP A 112 8.10 -1.55 10.93
N THR A 113 7.82 -1.70 12.22
CA THR A 113 7.36 -2.93 12.84
C THR A 113 5.99 -2.75 13.48
N VAL A 114 5.32 -3.85 13.72
CA VAL A 114 4.05 -3.92 14.46
C VAL A 114 4.15 -4.96 15.57
N THR A 115 3.47 -4.71 16.68
CA THR A 115 3.31 -5.71 17.73
C THR A 115 1.97 -6.40 17.58
N LEU A 116 2.00 -7.71 17.38
CA LEU A 116 0.80 -8.54 17.21
C LEU A 116 0.87 -9.70 18.20
N ASP A 117 -0.05 -9.75 19.14
CA ASP A 117 -0.12 -10.78 20.20
C ASP A 117 1.23 -10.94 20.96
N GLY A 118 1.95 -9.85 21.19
CA GLY A 118 3.25 -9.84 21.87
C GLY A 118 4.45 -10.15 20.96
N TRP A 119 4.24 -10.46 19.69
CA TRP A 119 5.31 -10.66 18.71
C TRP A 119 5.59 -9.37 17.95
N ILE A 120 6.86 -9.05 17.78
CA ILE A 120 7.29 -7.94 16.93
C ILE A 120 7.52 -8.51 15.53
N LEU A 121 6.73 -8.04 14.56
CA LEU A 121 6.76 -8.47 13.16
C LEU A 121 7.02 -7.26 12.26
N SER A 122 7.57 -7.49 11.07
CA SER A 122 7.70 -6.44 10.09
C SER A 122 6.33 -6.07 9.50
N ARG A 123 6.14 -4.81 9.15
CA ARG A 123 4.90 -4.35 8.55
C ARG A 123 4.66 -4.99 7.18
N SER A 124 5.70 -5.10 6.35
CA SER A 124 5.61 -5.76 5.04
C SER A 124 5.22 -7.22 5.15
N GLU A 125 5.76 -7.96 6.13
CA GLU A 125 5.39 -9.36 6.37
C GLU A 125 3.93 -9.47 6.80
N CYS A 126 3.48 -8.62 7.73
CA CYS A 126 2.09 -8.60 8.17
C CYS A 126 1.13 -8.26 7.03
N ARG A 127 1.46 -7.28 6.17
CA ARG A 127 0.67 -6.92 5.00
C ARG A 127 0.64 -8.06 3.96
N ALA A 128 1.76 -8.74 3.74
CA ALA A 128 1.79 -9.91 2.86
C ALA A 128 0.91 -11.05 3.40
N CYS A 129 0.95 -11.32 4.70
CA CYS A 129 0.05 -12.27 5.35
C CYS A 129 -1.43 -11.86 5.23
N ALA A 130 -1.73 -10.58 5.43
CA ALA A 130 -3.08 -10.02 5.31
C ALA A 130 -3.61 -10.16 3.87
N ALA A 131 -2.79 -9.85 2.87
CA ALA A 131 -3.15 -10.01 1.47
C ALA A 131 -3.45 -11.48 1.12
N LEU A 132 -2.65 -12.43 1.65
CA LEU A 132 -2.90 -13.86 1.48
C LEU A 132 -4.23 -14.28 2.13
N ALA A 133 -4.55 -13.75 3.32
CA ALA A 133 -5.81 -14.02 4.00
C ALA A 133 -7.03 -13.49 3.22
N LEU A 134 -6.91 -12.32 2.61
CA LEU A 134 -7.97 -11.72 1.77
C LEU A 134 -8.21 -12.55 0.51
N THR A 135 -7.15 -13.01 -0.17
CA THR A 135 -7.28 -13.84 -1.38
C THR A 135 -7.87 -15.21 -1.07
N ALA A 136 -7.47 -15.85 0.03
CA ALA A 136 -8.04 -17.10 0.50
C ALA A 136 -9.53 -16.98 0.81
N GLY A 137 -9.95 -15.94 1.53
CA GLY A 137 -11.35 -15.68 1.85
C GLY A 137 -12.21 -15.31 0.63
N ALA A 138 -11.63 -14.85 -0.45
CA ALA A 138 -12.33 -14.61 -1.71
C ALA A 138 -12.59 -15.94 -2.46
N ALA A 139 -11.62 -16.86 -2.45
CA ALA A 139 -11.74 -18.17 -3.06
C ALA A 139 -12.84 -19.01 -2.40
N ASP A 140 -12.91 -19.02 -1.07
CA ASP A 140 -13.94 -19.74 -0.31
C ASP A 140 -15.37 -19.26 -0.66
N ARG A 141 -15.54 -17.96 -0.86
CA ARG A 141 -16.85 -17.36 -1.25
C ARG A 141 -17.26 -17.65 -2.69
N GLY A 142 -16.28 -17.87 -3.58
CA GLY A 142 -16.53 -18.17 -4.99
C GLY A 142 -16.92 -19.63 -5.25
N SER A 143 -16.51 -20.56 -4.39
CA SER A 143 -16.73 -22.00 -4.57
C SER A 143 -18.06 -22.50 -3.96
N GLY A 144 -18.81 -21.64 -3.30
CA GLY A 144 -20.07 -21.97 -2.62
C GLY A 144 -21.35 -21.73 -3.47
N ARG A 145 -21.23 -21.65 -4.81
CA ARG A 145 -22.40 -21.54 -5.71
C ARG A 145 -22.60 -22.77 -6.54
#